data_2837bc7bb9bc89212c03d0d343aa2c9b
#
_entry.id   2837bc7bb9bc89212c03d0d343aa2c9b
#
_cell.length_a   1.000
_cell.length_b   1.000
_cell.length_c   1.000
_cell.angle_alpha   90.00
_cell.angle_beta   90.00
_cell.angle_gamma   90.00
#
_symmetry.space_group_name_H-M   'P 1'
#
loop_
_entity.id
_entity.type
_entity.pdbx_description
1 polymer ?
#
loop_
_entity_poly.entity_id
_entity_poly.type
_entity_poly.pdbx_seq_one_letter_code
_entity_poly.pdbx_strand_id
1 'polypeptide(L)'
;HSVAADPPLAVVADTTLIADAPWRLTTAGCADIISNYTAVKDWRLARRLRNVEYSEYAGALSEMTAELLVENADMIRPGLEESSWVVVKALVSSGVAMSIAGSSRPASGAEHLISHQLDRTAPGRALHGHQVGVASIMTEYLHSGENGQWTAIRDALDELGAPTTAAELGIDDAELIAALTSAHEIRDRYTILQGGINEAAAIEVATATGVIDG
;
A
#
# COMPACT_ATOMS: atom_id res chain seq x y z
N HIS A 1 -9.85 -10.91 -11.78
CA HIS A 1 -9.93 -10.02 -12.95
C HIS A 1 -10.43 -8.65 -12.52
N SER A 2 -9.68 -7.59 -12.82
CA SER A 2 -10.15 -6.21 -12.63
C SER A 2 -11.19 -5.89 -13.72
N VAL A 3 -12.30 -5.29 -13.32
CA VAL A 3 -13.37 -4.84 -14.22
C VAL A 3 -13.52 -3.33 -14.06
N ALA A 4 -13.62 -2.61 -15.17
CA ALA A 4 -13.95 -1.19 -15.12
C ALA A 4 -15.41 -1.04 -14.63
N ALA A 5 -15.60 -0.23 -13.60
CA ALA A 5 -16.89 0.08 -13.01
C ALA A 5 -16.95 1.56 -12.59
N ASP A 6 -18.15 2.12 -12.65
CA ASP A 6 -18.36 3.46 -12.09
C ASP A 6 -18.29 3.42 -10.55
N PRO A 7 -17.97 4.56 -9.90
CA PRO A 7 -18.04 4.67 -8.45
C PRO A 7 -19.44 4.32 -7.93
N PRO A 8 -19.56 3.75 -6.72
CA PRO A 8 -20.87 3.46 -6.14
C PRO A 8 -21.64 4.76 -5.89
N LEU A 9 -22.97 4.71 -6.08
CA LEU A 9 -23.86 5.85 -5.80
C LEU A 9 -23.84 6.24 -4.31
N ALA A 10 -23.65 5.26 -3.42
CA ALA A 10 -23.57 5.45 -1.98
C ALA A 10 -22.73 4.34 -1.36
N VAL A 11 -22.08 4.67 -0.23
CA VAL A 11 -21.40 3.73 0.65
C VAL A 11 -22.12 3.76 2.00
N VAL A 12 -22.56 2.60 2.48
CA VAL A 12 -23.16 2.43 3.82
C VAL A 12 -22.22 1.54 4.64
N ALA A 13 -21.64 2.08 5.70
CA ALA A 13 -20.76 1.38 6.60
C ALA A 13 -21.33 1.38 8.02
N ASP A 14 -21.60 0.19 8.55
CA ASP A 14 -21.96 0.00 9.96
C ASP A 14 -20.67 -0.13 10.77
N THR A 15 -20.32 0.93 11.49
CA THR A 15 -19.06 1.02 12.25
C THR A 15 -19.05 0.07 13.45
N THR A 16 -20.19 -0.29 13.99
CA THR A 16 -20.29 -1.27 15.08
C THR A 16 -19.92 -2.67 14.55
N LEU A 17 -20.48 -3.08 13.40
CA LEU A 17 -20.12 -4.35 12.78
C LEU A 17 -18.64 -4.41 12.37
N ILE A 18 -18.07 -3.29 11.91
CA ILE A 18 -16.66 -3.20 11.55
C ILE A 18 -15.77 -3.30 12.79
N ALA A 19 -16.15 -2.67 13.91
CA ALA A 19 -15.44 -2.77 15.17
C ALA A 19 -15.37 -4.20 15.71
N ASP A 20 -16.42 -4.99 15.48
CA ASP A 20 -16.50 -6.41 15.87
C ASP A 20 -15.82 -7.36 14.88
N ALA A 21 -15.38 -6.87 13.72
CA ALA A 21 -14.69 -7.68 12.72
C ALA A 21 -13.31 -8.14 13.21
N PRO A 22 -12.78 -9.26 12.71
CA PRO A 22 -11.44 -9.70 13.04
C PRO A 22 -10.41 -8.60 12.78
N TRP A 23 -9.66 -8.21 13.82
CA TRP A 23 -8.71 -7.09 13.78
C TRP A 23 -7.77 -7.10 12.58
N ARG A 24 -7.31 -8.29 12.17
CA ARG A 24 -6.46 -8.46 10.99
C ARG A 24 -7.06 -7.89 9.69
N LEU A 25 -8.39 -7.80 9.59
CA LEU A 25 -9.02 -7.20 8.39
C LEU A 25 -8.95 -5.68 8.46
N THR A 26 -9.08 -5.10 9.65
CA THR A 26 -8.93 -3.67 9.88
C THR A 26 -7.50 -3.23 9.63
N THR A 27 -6.51 -3.97 10.15
CA THR A 27 -5.09 -3.67 9.92
C THR A 27 -4.69 -3.80 8.45
N ALA A 28 -5.28 -4.76 7.73
CA ALA A 28 -5.08 -4.86 6.28
C ALA A 28 -5.67 -3.65 5.54
N GLY A 29 -6.84 -3.17 5.95
CA GLY A 29 -7.43 -1.94 5.40
C GLY A 29 -6.57 -0.70 5.69
N CYS A 30 -6.03 -0.58 6.92
CA CYS A 30 -5.10 0.50 7.26
C CYS A 30 -3.82 0.45 6.41
N ALA A 31 -3.22 -0.73 6.26
CA ALA A 31 -2.01 -0.93 5.49
C ALA A 31 -2.21 -0.60 4.00
N ASP A 32 -3.38 -0.93 3.45
CA ASP A 32 -3.76 -0.57 2.08
C ASP A 32 -3.86 0.95 1.90
N ILE A 33 -4.45 1.67 2.87
CA ILE A 33 -4.51 3.14 2.83
C ILE A 33 -3.13 3.78 3.01
N ILE A 34 -2.30 3.28 3.90
CA ILE A 34 -0.92 3.78 4.10
C ILE A 34 -0.13 3.71 2.79
N SER A 35 -0.38 2.70 1.96
CA SER A 35 0.25 2.55 0.65
C SER A 35 -0.04 3.69 -0.33
N ASN A 36 -1.11 4.43 -0.14
CA ASN A 36 -1.42 5.60 -0.98
C ASN A 36 -0.27 6.60 -1.02
N TYR A 37 0.52 6.68 0.04
CA TYR A 37 1.70 7.53 0.12
C TYR A 37 2.69 7.24 -1.01
N THR A 38 3.02 5.98 -1.23
CA THR A 38 3.94 5.55 -2.29
C THR A 38 3.26 5.56 -3.68
N ALA A 39 1.98 5.20 -3.73
CA ALA A 39 1.20 5.25 -4.97
C ALA A 39 1.15 6.66 -5.58
N VAL A 40 0.97 7.70 -4.75
CA VAL A 40 0.99 9.09 -5.21
C VAL A 40 2.37 9.51 -5.70
N LYS A 41 3.45 9.07 -5.07
CA LYS A 41 4.82 9.29 -5.54
C LYS A 41 5.05 8.68 -6.93
N ASP A 42 4.62 7.45 -7.13
CA ASP A 42 4.67 6.79 -8.42
C ASP A 42 3.84 7.53 -9.49
N TRP A 43 2.67 8.03 -9.12
CA TRP A 43 1.84 8.80 -10.05
C TRP A 43 2.48 10.13 -10.44
N ARG A 44 3.11 10.84 -9.48
CA ARG A 44 3.90 12.05 -9.74
C ARG A 44 5.13 11.75 -10.62
N LEU A 45 5.78 10.59 -10.41
CA LEU A 45 6.88 10.14 -11.24
C LEU A 45 6.42 9.89 -12.69
N ALA A 46 5.30 9.17 -12.86
CA ALA A 46 4.70 8.91 -14.17
C ALA A 46 4.29 10.21 -14.89
N ARG A 47 3.72 11.18 -14.17
CA ARG A 47 3.44 12.53 -14.72
C ARG A 47 4.71 13.19 -15.28
N ARG A 48 5.77 13.19 -14.49
CA ARG A 48 7.04 13.89 -14.87
C ARG A 48 7.75 13.22 -16.05
N LEU A 49 7.77 11.90 -16.09
CA LEU A 49 8.60 11.15 -17.04
C LEU A 49 7.82 10.57 -18.23
N ARG A 50 6.50 10.48 -18.15
CA ARG A 50 5.63 9.89 -19.18
C ARG A 50 4.44 10.76 -19.55
N ASN A 51 4.36 11.97 -18.99
CA ASN A 51 3.25 12.91 -19.22
C ASN A 51 1.86 12.28 -18.95
N VAL A 52 1.80 11.39 -17.96
CA VAL A 52 0.53 10.80 -17.52
C VAL A 52 -0.31 11.87 -16.87
N GLU A 53 -1.61 11.87 -17.16
CA GLU A 53 -2.57 12.77 -16.52
C GLU A 53 -2.51 12.63 -14.98
N TYR A 54 -2.52 13.76 -14.30
CA TYR A 54 -2.42 13.84 -12.84
C TYR A 54 -3.40 14.87 -12.30
N SER A 55 -4.17 14.49 -11.30
CA SER A 55 -5.07 15.39 -10.57
C SER A 55 -4.42 15.79 -9.24
N GLU A 56 -4.14 17.09 -9.08
CA GLU A 56 -3.60 17.62 -7.83
C GLU A 56 -4.54 17.36 -6.64
N TYR A 57 -5.87 17.47 -6.86
CA TYR A 57 -6.87 17.21 -5.82
C TYR A 57 -6.89 15.74 -5.40
N ALA A 58 -6.90 14.83 -6.36
CA ALA A 58 -6.90 13.40 -6.07
C ALA A 58 -5.58 12.96 -5.41
N GLY A 59 -4.45 13.48 -5.87
CA GLY A 59 -3.14 13.22 -5.27
C GLY A 59 -3.06 13.72 -3.83
N ALA A 60 -3.44 14.98 -3.59
CA ALA A 60 -3.43 15.55 -2.24
C ALA A 60 -4.37 14.83 -1.28
N LEU A 61 -5.61 14.49 -1.72
CA LEU A 61 -6.56 13.75 -0.90
C LEU A 61 -6.03 12.38 -0.51
N SER A 62 -5.45 11.65 -1.46
CA SER A 62 -4.92 10.31 -1.24
C SER A 62 -3.70 10.31 -0.31
N GLU A 63 -2.74 11.20 -0.55
CA GLU A 63 -1.54 11.35 0.26
C GLU A 63 -1.89 11.75 1.71
N MET A 64 -2.73 12.79 1.88
CA MET A 64 -3.20 13.23 3.20
C MET A 64 -3.89 12.09 3.96
N THR A 65 -4.64 11.23 3.28
CA THR A 65 -5.32 10.10 3.93
C THR A 65 -4.32 9.09 4.48
N ALA A 66 -3.23 8.82 3.77
CA ALA A 66 -2.15 7.95 4.24
C ALA A 66 -1.37 8.60 5.40
N GLU A 67 -1.01 9.87 5.28
CA GLU A 67 -0.29 10.62 6.32
C GLU A 67 -1.05 10.62 7.64
N LEU A 68 -2.37 10.89 7.59
CA LEU A 68 -3.21 10.86 8.80
C LEU A 68 -3.25 9.49 9.48
N LEU A 69 -3.22 8.38 8.71
CA LEU A 69 -3.17 7.06 9.32
C LEU A 69 -1.79 6.76 9.92
N VAL A 70 -0.70 7.16 9.26
CA VAL A 70 0.65 7.01 9.79
C VAL A 70 0.81 7.80 11.10
N GLU A 71 0.39 9.07 11.11
CA GLU A 71 0.51 9.95 12.28
C GLU A 71 -0.34 9.54 13.48
N ASN A 72 -1.44 8.79 13.26
CA ASN A 72 -2.39 8.41 14.30
C ASN A 72 -2.51 6.89 14.48
N ALA A 73 -1.55 6.11 14.01
CA ALA A 73 -1.58 4.65 14.10
C ALA A 73 -1.73 4.16 15.55
N ASP A 74 -1.09 4.83 16.49
CA ASP A 74 -1.14 4.55 17.93
C ASP A 74 -2.51 4.75 18.57
N MET A 75 -3.41 5.51 17.94
CA MET A 75 -4.78 5.76 18.41
C MET A 75 -5.79 4.76 17.84
N ILE A 76 -5.43 4.00 16.81
CA ILE A 76 -6.32 3.02 16.17
C ILE A 76 -6.20 1.69 16.91
N ARG A 77 -7.28 1.27 17.59
CA ARG A 77 -7.29 0.11 18.49
C ARG A 77 -8.44 -0.84 18.18
N PRO A 78 -8.26 -2.16 18.42
CA PRO A 78 -9.30 -3.15 18.23
C PRO A 78 -10.51 -2.91 19.14
N GLY A 79 -11.70 -3.19 18.61
CA GLY A 79 -12.95 -3.10 19.37
C GLY A 79 -13.43 -1.68 19.68
N LEU A 80 -12.77 -0.65 19.15
CA LEU A 80 -13.21 0.74 19.29
C LEU A 80 -13.94 1.19 18.02
N GLU A 81 -15.16 1.65 18.19
CA GLU A 81 -15.98 2.14 17.08
C GLU A 81 -15.37 3.42 16.47
N GLU A 82 -14.72 4.26 17.27
CA GLU A 82 -13.98 5.44 16.81
C GLU A 82 -12.85 5.08 15.85
N SER A 83 -12.14 3.98 16.11
CA SER A 83 -11.10 3.46 15.23
C SER A 83 -11.70 3.03 13.88
N SER A 84 -12.84 2.32 13.92
CA SER A 84 -13.57 1.93 12.70
C SER A 84 -14.02 3.16 11.91
N TRP A 85 -14.48 4.21 12.56
CA TRP A 85 -14.83 5.48 11.93
C TRP A 85 -13.65 6.11 11.18
N VAL A 86 -12.48 6.16 11.80
CA VAL A 86 -11.25 6.70 11.17
C VAL A 86 -10.90 5.91 9.92
N VAL A 87 -10.85 4.57 10.03
CA VAL A 87 -10.48 3.69 8.93
C VAL A 87 -11.49 3.75 7.78
N VAL A 88 -12.80 3.73 8.09
CA VAL A 88 -13.85 3.83 7.05
C VAL A 88 -13.77 5.16 6.31
N LYS A 89 -13.59 6.27 7.02
CA LYS A 89 -13.41 7.59 6.38
C LYS A 89 -12.19 7.60 5.46
N ALA A 90 -11.09 7.02 5.89
CA ALA A 90 -9.87 6.92 5.10
C ALA A 90 -10.10 6.10 3.82
N LEU A 91 -10.72 4.93 3.94
CA LEU A 91 -11.06 4.07 2.79
C LEU A 91 -12.01 4.78 1.80
N VAL A 92 -13.04 5.45 2.29
CA VAL A 92 -13.98 6.21 1.45
C VAL A 92 -13.25 7.36 0.76
N SER A 93 -12.39 8.10 1.48
CA SER A 93 -11.62 9.21 0.91
C SER A 93 -10.66 8.74 -0.19
N SER A 94 -9.99 7.59 -0.01
CA SER A 94 -9.17 6.97 -1.04
C SER A 94 -10.00 6.59 -2.28
N GLY A 95 -11.20 6.02 -2.08
CA GLY A 95 -12.14 5.73 -3.16
C GLY A 95 -12.59 6.99 -3.92
N VAL A 96 -12.85 8.09 -3.20
CA VAL A 96 -13.17 9.39 -3.81
C VAL A 96 -12.00 9.92 -4.62
N ALA A 97 -10.77 9.80 -4.12
CA ALA A 97 -9.57 10.20 -4.87
C ALA A 97 -9.45 9.44 -6.20
N MET A 98 -9.67 8.12 -6.19
CA MET A 98 -9.71 7.31 -7.42
C MET A 98 -10.83 7.75 -8.37
N SER A 99 -12.01 8.08 -7.85
CA SER A 99 -13.13 8.57 -8.64
C SER A 99 -12.79 9.91 -9.33
N ILE A 100 -12.21 10.86 -8.60
CA ILE A 100 -11.76 12.16 -9.15
C ILE A 100 -10.68 11.95 -10.23
N ALA A 101 -9.77 11.02 -10.01
CA ALA A 101 -8.69 10.72 -10.95
C ALA A 101 -9.15 9.93 -12.19
N GLY A 102 -10.32 9.31 -12.16
CA GLY A 102 -10.78 8.38 -13.21
C GLY A 102 -9.87 7.16 -13.36
N SER A 103 -9.07 6.85 -12.35
CA SER A 103 -8.11 5.74 -12.35
C SER A 103 -7.72 5.35 -10.93
N SER A 104 -7.10 4.15 -10.78
CA SER A 104 -6.57 3.70 -9.49
C SER A 104 -5.19 4.27 -9.14
N ARG A 105 -4.65 5.23 -9.90
CA ARG A 105 -3.30 5.76 -9.65
C ARG A 105 -3.12 6.44 -8.30
N PRO A 106 -4.12 7.11 -7.71
CA PRO A 106 -3.99 7.67 -6.37
C PRO A 106 -3.73 6.64 -5.27
N ALA A 107 -4.19 5.40 -5.48
CA ALA A 107 -4.17 4.34 -4.48
C ALA A 107 -3.46 3.06 -4.95
N SER A 108 -2.71 3.10 -6.05
CA SER A 108 -2.06 1.88 -6.56
C SER A 108 -0.83 2.24 -7.40
N GLY A 109 0.32 1.94 -6.87
CA GLY A 109 1.65 2.11 -7.48
C GLY A 109 2.42 0.80 -7.57
N ALA A 110 3.72 0.85 -7.33
CA ALA A 110 4.64 -0.30 -7.34
C ALA A 110 4.32 -1.32 -6.25
N GLU A 111 3.91 -0.86 -5.06
CA GLU A 111 3.51 -1.71 -3.94
C GLU A 111 2.38 -2.67 -4.31
N HIS A 112 1.42 -2.21 -5.09
CA HIS A 112 0.33 -3.06 -5.59
C HIS A 112 0.80 -4.03 -6.69
N LEU A 113 1.79 -3.64 -7.50
CA LEU A 113 2.37 -4.58 -8.47
C LEU A 113 3.07 -5.74 -7.76
N ILE A 114 3.79 -5.46 -6.66
CA ILE A 114 4.43 -6.48 -5.83
C ILE A 114 3.37 -7.40 -5.22
N SER A 115 2.31 -6.85 -4.62
CA SER A 115 1.20 -7.63 -4.05
C SER A 115 0.54 -8.52 -5.10
N HIS A 116 0.23 -7.99 -6.28
CA HIS A 116 -0.35 -8.80 -7.35
C HIS A 116 0.59 -9.91 -7.87
N GLN A 117 1.91 -9.69 -7.79
CA GLN A 117 2.86 -10.74 -8.10
C GLN A 117 2.86 -11.81 -7.01
N LEU A 118 2.82 -11.44 -5.73
CA LEU A 118 2.67 -12.37 -4.62
C LEU A 118 1.37 -13.19 -4.70
N ASP A 119 0.26 -12.57 -5.11
CA ASP A 119 -1.00 -13.30 -5.35
C ASP A 119 -0.86 -14.40 -6.42
N ARG A 120 0.06 -14.24 -7.39
CA ARG A 120 0.34 -15.25 -8.41
C ARG A 120 1.30 -16.34 -7.94
N THR A 121 2.32 -15.97 -7.18
CA THR A 121 3.42 -16.86 -6.79
C THR A 121 3.20 -17.54 -5.45
N ALA A 122 2.53 -16.87 -4.51
CA ALA A 122 2.23 -17.34 -3.15
C ALA A 122 0.74 -17.11 -2.78
N PRO A 123 -0.22 -17.67 -3.53
CA PRO A 123 -1.64 -17.34 -3.38
C PRO A 123 -2.18 -17.71 -2.00
N GLY A 124 -2.93 -16.78 -1.40
CA GLY A 124 -3.65 -17.01 -0.14
C GLY A 124 -2.78 -17.04 1.13
N ARG A 125 -1.49 -16.69 1.03
CA ARG A 125 -0.60 -16.62 2.19
C ARG A 125 -0.92 -15.44 3.09
N ALA A 126 -1.14 -14.26 2.52
CA ALA A 126 -1.42 -13.03 3.26
C ALA A 126 -2.63 -12.30 2.68
N LEU A 127 -3.18 -11.36 3.46
CA LEU A 127 -4.19 -10.43 2.97
C LEU A 127 -3.54 -9.39 2.04
N HIS A 128 -4.27 -8.98 1.00
CA HIS A 128 -3.80 -8.00 0.02
C HIS A 128 -3.23 -6.73 0.68
N GLY A 129 -3.98 -6.11 1.59
CA GLY A 129 -3.52 -4.90 2.26
C GLY A 129 -2.23 -5.11 3.07
N HIS A 130 -2.04 -6.28 3.70
CA HIS A 130 -0.80 -6.61 4.38
C HIS A 130 0.38 -6.72 3.41
N GLN A 131 0.19 -7.39 2.25
CA GLN A 131 1.23 -7.45 1.21
C GLN A 131 1.58 -6.05 0.70
N VAL A 132 0.57 -5.22 0.46
CA VAL A 132 0.75 -3.83 -0.01
C VAL A 132 1.46 -2.98 1.04
N GLY A 133 1.12 -3.14 2.33
CA GLY A 133 1.79 -2.45 3.43
C GLY A 133 3.29 -2.75 3.50
N VAL A 134 3.67 -4.03 3.52
CA VAL A 134 5.09 -4.44 3.50
C VAL A 134 5.79 -3.94 2.24
N ALA A 135 5.15 -4.04 1.08
CA ALA A 135 5.70 -3.52 -0.17
C ALA A 135 5.90 -2.00 -0.13
N SER A 136 5.05 -1.26 0.61
CA SER A 136 5.17 0.21 0.74
C SER A 136 6.42 0.63 1.49
N ILE A 137 6.89 -0.15 2.46
CA ILE A 137 8.16 0.10 3.16
C ILE A 137 9.31 0.13 2.15
N MET A 138 9.39 -0.90 1.30
CA MET A 138 10.44 -1.04 0.28
C MET A 138 10.31 0.00 -0.84
N THR A 139 9.08 0.24 -1.32
CA THR A 139 8.86 1.21 -2.40
C THR A 139 9.11 2.64 -1.96
N GLU A 140 8.84 2.98 -0.70
CA GLU A 140 9.22 4.29 -0.16
C GLU A 140 10.75 4.45 -0.08
N TYR A 141 11.45 3.42 0.36
CA TYR A 141 12.92 3.43 0.34
C TYR A 141 13.48 3.60 -1.07
N LEU A 142 12.90 2.95 -2.07
CA LEU A 142 13.27 3.13 -3.48
C LEU A 142 13.04 4.56 -3.98
N HIS A 143 11.98 5.24 -3.54
CA HIS A 143 11.68 6.61 -3.92
C HIS A 143 12.59 7.64 -3.26
N SER A 144 12.92 7.46 -1.97
CA SER A 144 13.45 8.52 -1.11
C SER A 144 14.75 8.15 -0.39
N GLY A 145 15.21 6.89 -0.48
CA GLY A 145 16.40 6.40 0.19
C GLY A 145 16.27 6.39 1.72
N GLU A 146 17.41 6.43 2.39
CA GLU A 146 17.52 6.35 3.86
C GLU A 146 16.74 7.45 4.59
N ASN A 147 16.64 8.64 4.00
CA ASN A 147 15.95 9.79 4.59
C ASN A 147 14.44 9.83 4.25
N GLY A 148 13.91 8.79 3.62
CA GLY A 148 12.48 8.65 3.30
C GLY A 148 11.61 8.37 4.53
N GLN A 149 10.31 8.31 4.30
CA GLN A 149 9.32 8.02 5.35
C GLN A 149 9.10 6.51 5.58
N TRP A 150 9.97 5.65 5.05
CA TRP A 150 9.81 4.21 5.14
C TRP A 150 9.85 3.69 6.60
N THR A 151 10.61 4.33 7.47
CA THR A 151 10.61 4.02 8.92
C THR A 151 9.28 4.38 9.55
N ALA A 152 8.74 5.56 9.27
CA ALA A 152 7.43 5.98 9.79
C ALA A 152 6.30 5.06 9.29
N ILE A 153 6.35 4.62 8.04
CA ILE A 153 5.40 3.64 7.48
C ILE A 153 5.54 2.31 8.23
N ARG A 154 6.76 1.81 8.43
CA ARG A 154 7.01 0.57 9.14
C ARG A 154 6.52 0.63 10.59
N ASP A 155 6.87 1.71 11.30
CA ASP A 155 6.48 1.91 12.70
C ASP A 155 4.94 1.98 12.83
N ALA A 156 4.26 2.65 11.91
CA ALA A 156 2.80 2.71 11.89
C ALA A 156 2.16 1.33 11.65
N LEU A 157 2.71 0.52 10.74
CA LEU A 157 2.23 -0.83 10.50
C LEU A 157 2.44 -1.73 11.74
N ASP A 158 3.61 -1.64 12.38
CA ASP A 158 3.92 -2.38 13.61
C ASP A 158 2.96 -1.97 14.75
N GLU A 159 2.72 -0.68 14.96
CA GLU A 159 1.81 -0.15 15.97
C GLU A 159 0.36 -0.63 15.76
N LEU A 160 -0.07 -0.80 14.52
CA LEU A 160 -1.36 -1.37 14.15
C LEU A 160 -1.41 -2.90 14.34
N GLY A 161 -0.26 -3.56 14.48
CA GLY A 161 -0.13 -5.03 14.47
C GLY A 161 -0.31 -5.62 13.07
N ALA A 162 0.01 -4.86 12.04
CA ALA A 162 0.10 -5.35 10.67
C ALA A 162 1.51 -5.91 10.40
N PRO A 163 1.67 -6.87 9.46
CA PRO A 163 2.98 -7.37 9.07
C PRO A 163 3.91 -6.27 8.55
N THR A 164 5.20 -6.39 8.91
CA THR A 164 6.29 -5.51 8.45
C THR A 164 7.42 -6.30 7.75
N THR A 165 7.36 -7.63 7.79
CA THR A 165 8.37 -8.52 7.23
C THR A 165 7.77 -9.59 6.31
N ALA A 166 8.62 -10.21 5.47
CA ALA A 166 8.24 -11.36 4.63
C ALA A 166 7.73 -12.54 5.48
N ALA A 167 8.44 -12.83 6.56
CA ALA A 167 8.09 -13.92 7.48
C ALA A 167 6.69 -13.74 8.09
N GLU A 168 6.32 -12.51 8.48
CA GLU A 168 4.99 -12.20 9.02
C GLU A 168 3.88 -12.29 7.96
N LEU A 169 4.21 -12.11 6.67
CA LEU A 169 3.30 -12.39 5.56
C LEU A 169 3.15 -13.92 5.31
N GLY A 170 3.98 -14.74 5.94
CA GLY A 170 4.01 -16.19 5.73
C GLY A 170 4.66 -16.60 4.40
N ILE A 171 5.54 -15.76 3.86
CA ILE A 171 6.34 -16.02 2.65
C ILE A 171 7.81 -16.05 3.02
N ASP A 172 8.63 -16.73 2.23
CA ASP A 172 10.07 -16.68 2.42
C ASP A 172 10.73 -15.50 1.67
N ASP A 173 11.97 -15.20 2.03
CA ASP A 173 12.72 -14.08 1.47
C ASP A 173 12.87 -14.21 -0.06
N ALA A 174 13.08 -15.43 -0.55
CA ALA A 174 13.24 -15.68 -1.99
C ALA A 174 11.93 -15.42 -2.76
N GLU A 175 10.77 -15.78 -2.17
CA GLU A 175 9.45 -15.47 -2.74
C GLU A 175 9.24 -13.96 -2.84
N LEU A 176 9.60 -13.19 -1.78
CA LEU A 176 9.49 -11.74 -1.79
C LEU A 176 10.42 -11.11 -2.84
N ILE A 177 11.70 -11.52 -2.88
CA ILE A 177 12.67 -10.99 -3.84
C ILE A 177 12.26 -11.31 -5.28
N ALA A 178 11.76 -12.52 -5.54
CA ALA A 178 11.23 -12.89 -6.85
C ALA A 178 10.03 -12.03 -7.25
N ALA A 179 9.13 -11.72 -6.29
CA ALA A 179 8.00 -10.83 -6.54
C ALA A 179 8.46 -9.40 -6.84
N LEU A 180 9.40 -8.85 -6.07
CA LEU A 180 9.92 -7.50 -6.25
C LEU A 180 10.62 -7.32 -7.60
N THR A 181 11.43 -8.29 -8.04
CA THR A 181 12.16 -8.23 -9.31
C THR A 181 11.26 -8.35 -10.53
N SER A 182 10.14 -9.09 -10.45
CA SER A 182 9.20 -9.34 -11.55
C SER A 182 7.91 -8.52 -11.53
N ALA A 183 7.67 -7.73 -10.47
CA ALA A 183 6.43 -6.96 -10.30
C ALA A 183 6.12 -6.03 -11.49
N HIS A 184 7.13 -5.46 -12.14
CA HIS A 184 6.98 -4.56 -13.28
C HIS A 184 6.30 -5.21 -14.49
N GLU A 185 6.26 -6.55 -14.58
CA GLU A 185 5.65 -7.32 -15.66
C GLU A 185 4.14 -7.53 -15.49
N ILE A 186 3.59 -7.19 -14.31
CA ILE A 186 2.18 -7.45 -13.93
C ILE A 186 1.21 -6.73 -14.86
N ARG A 187 1.51 -5.48 -15.17
CA ARG A 187 0.69 -4.65 -16.06
C ARG A 187 1.49 -3.44 -16.56
N ASP A 188 1.06 -2.87 -17.67
CA ASP A 188 1.62 -1.61 -18.18
C ASP A 188 1.22 -0.43 -17.27
N ARG A 189 2.02 -0.22 -16.24
CA ARG A 189 1.91 0.91 -15.30
C ARG A 189 3.29 1.46 -14.98
N TYR A 190 3.54 2.70 -15.36
CA TYR A 190 4.80 3.35 -15.01
C TYR A 190 4.86 3.64 -13.52
N THR A 191 5.87 3.09 -12.86
CA THR A 191 6.16 3.18 -11.42
C THR A 191 7.67 3.29 -11.20
N ILE A 192 8.11 3.37 -9.96
CA ILE A 192 9.54 3.32 -9.60
C ILE A 192 10.21 2.00 -10.04
N LEU A 193 9.45 0.93 -10.20
CA LEU A 193 9.94 -0.36 -10.69
C LEU A 193 9.97 -0.47 -12.23
N GLN A 194 9.82 0.62 -12.96
CA GLN A 194 9.81 0.58 -14.42
C GLN A 194 11.13 0.03 -14.98
N GLY A 195 11.05 -1.04 -15.76
CA GLY A 195 12.21 -1.73 -16.33
C GLY A 195 12.81 -2.79 -15.41
N GLY A 196 12.22 -3.00 -14.24
CA GLY A 196 12.65 -4.00 -13.25
C GLY A 196 13.76 -3.50 -12.33
N ILE A 197 13.96 -4.24 -11.25
CA ILE A 197 15.09 -4.12 -10.31
C ILE A 197 15.82 -5.46 -10.34
N ASN A 198 17.14 -5.46 -10.32
CA ASN A 198 17.91 -6.71 -10.26
C ASN A 198 17.87 -7.31 -8.85
N GLU A 199 18.19 -8.60 -8.76
CA GLU A 199 18.11 -9.36 -7.50
C GLU A 199 18.99 -8.77 -6.40
N ALA A 200 20.22 -8.33 -6.70
CA ALA A 200 21.13 -7.76 -5.71
C ALA A 200 20.57 -6.47 -5.10
N ALA A 201 20.01 -5.58 -5.93
CA ALA A 201 19.36 -4.36 -5.45
C ALA A 201 18.05 -4.65 -4.70
N ALA A 202 17.30 -5.68 -5.10
CA ALA A 202 16.10 -6.11 -4.38
C ALA A 202 16.42 -6.61 -2.98
N ILE A 203 17.48 -7.43 -2.84
CA ILE A 203 18.00 -7.91 -1.55
C ILE A 203 18.46 -6.72 -0.70
N GLU A 204 19.24 -5.80 -1.27
CA GLU A 204 19.74 -4.61 -0.58
C GLU A 204 18.57 -3.78 0.00
N VAL A 205 17.56 -3.50 -0.80
CA VAL A 205 16.38 -2.73 -0.36
C VAL A 205 15.63 -3.46 0.74
N ALA A 206 15.35 -4.74 0.57
CA ALA A 206 14.58 -5.52 1.53
C ALA A 206 15.33 -5.67 2.87
N THR A 207 16.66 -5.86 2.83
CA THR A 207 17.53 -5.91 4.03
C THR A 207 17.64 -4.54 4.69
N ALA A 208 17.91 -3.48 3.93
CA ALA A 208 18.05 -2.12 4.47
C ALA A 208 16.78 -1.63 5.18
N THR A 209 15.63 -2.06 4.70
CA THR A 209 14.33 -1.74 5.31
C THR A 209 13.91 -2.73 6.41
N GLY A 210 14.68 -3.81 6.63
CA GLY A 210 14.38 -4.86 7.59
C GLY A 210 13.09 -5.65 7.25
N VAL A 211 12.74 -5.70 5.99
CA VAL A 211 11.62 -6.53 5.49
C VAL A 211 12.05 -8.00 5.38
N ILE A 212 13.34 -8.24 5.14
CA ILE A 212 13.99 -9.54 5.27
C ILE A 212 15.17 -9.44 6.25
N ASP A 213 15.55 -10.58 6.83
CA ASP A 213 16.75 -10.68 7.64
C ASP A 213 18.01 -10.61 6.75
N GLY A 214 19.08 -9.98 7.26
CA GLY A 214 20.35 -9.81 6.56
C GLY A 214 21.33 -10.96 6.79
#